data_ce9c11a9526b69e466ba93b0f9cf5b19
#
_entry.id   ce9c11a9526b69e466ba93b0f9cf5b19
#
_cell.length_a   1.000
_cell.length_b   1.000
_cell.length_c   1.000
_cell.angle_alpha   90.00
_cell.angle_beta   90.00
_cell.angle_gamma   90.00
#
_symmetry.space_group_name_H-M   'P 1'
#
loop_
_entity.id
_entity.type
_entity.pdbx_description
1 polymer ?
#
loop_
_entity_poly.entity_id
_entity_poly.type
_entity_poly.pdbx_seq_one_letter_code
_entity_poly.pdbx_strand_id
1 'polypeptide(L)'
;MKRVLFIVNPRSGKGSIKYHILDILDTFSKKGIDVTVHITQERLDACRTAMEEGGNYDEIVLSGGDGTLDEVVSGLMKGGHDTKPP
;
A
#
# COMPACT_ATOMS: atom_id res chain seq x y z
N MET A 1 5.53 4.56 17.27
CA MET A 1 6.01 3.73 16.15
C MET A 1 5.24 4.09 14.89
N LYS A 2 5.95 4.35 13.83
CA LYS A 2 5.31 4.65 12.54
C LYS A 2 4.61 3.42 12.00
N ARG A 3 3.40 3.58 11.53
CA ARG A 3 2.60 2.51 10.94
C ARG A 3 2.46 2.73 9.44
N VAL A 4 2.83 1.73 8.66
CA VAL A 4 2.81 1.78 7.20
C VAL A 4 1.89 0.70 6.67
N LEU A 5 1.03 1.06 5.73
CA LEU A 5 0.26 0.10 4.95
C LEU A 5 0.97 -0.09 3.61
N PHE A 6 1.40 -1.31 3.34
CA PHE A 6 2.07 -1.65 2.09
C PHE A 6 1.12 -2.44 1.21
N ILE A 7 0.60 -1.78 0.18
CA ILE A 7 -0.33 -2.40 -0.77
C ILE A 7 0.49 -2.96 -1.93
N VAL A 8 0.35 -4.25 -2.18
CA VAL A 8 1.12 -4.96 -3.20
C VAL A 8 0.19 -5.57 -4.24
N ASN A 9 0.40 -5.23 -5.50
CA ASN A 9 -0.25 -5.92 -6.61
C ASN A 9 0.74 -6.94 -7.18
N PRO A 10 0.54 -8.23 -6.90
CA PRO A 10 1.53 -9.25 -7.28
C PRO A 10 1.57 -9.50 -8.79
N ARG A 11 0.59 -9.01 -9.53
CA ARG A 11 0.50 -9.21 -10.98
C ARG A 11 1.18 -8.10 -11.77
N SER A 12 1.61 -7.03 -11.11
CA SER A 12 2.29 -5.92 -11.77
C SER A 12 3.77 -6.26 -12.01
N GLY A 13 4.38 -5.57 -12.96
CA GLY A 13 5.83 -5.63 -13.17
C GLY A 13 6.36 -7.05 -13.38
N LYS A 14 5.61 -7.89 -14.09
CA LYS A 14 5.97 -9.28 -14.33
C LYS A 14 6.09 -10.10 -13.05
N GLY A 15 5.48 -9.64 -11.96
CA GLY A 15 5.47 -10.37 -10.70
C GLY A 15 6.81 -10.35 -9.96
N SER A 16 7.71 -9.43 -10.30
CA SER A 16 9.04 -9.41 -9.72
C SER A 16 9.08 -9.08 -8.23
N ILE A 17 8.02 -8.45 -7.70
CA ILE A 17 7.97 -8.07 -6.28
C ILE A 17 8.15 -9.28 -5.36
N LYS A 18 7.70 -10.45 -5.76
CA LYS A 18 7.81 -11.66 -4.92
C LYS A 18 9.26 -12.02 -4.59
N TYR A 19 10.22 -11.59 -5.39
CA TYR A 19 11.63 -11.87 -5.16
C TYR A 19 12.28 -10.86 -4.22
N HIS A 20 11.62 -9.74 -3.93
CA HIS A 20 12.19 -8.64 -3.16
C HIS A 20 11.40 -8.29 -1.91
N ILE A 21 10.21 -8.86 -1.75
CA ILE A 21 9.31 -8.42 -0.69
C ILE A 21 9.90 -8.62 0.70
N LEU A 22 10.58 -9.73 0.92
CA LEU A 22 11.16 -9.99 2.24
C LEU A 22 12.26 -8.97 2.56
N ASP A 23 13.08 -8.61 1.58
CA ASP A 23 14.12 -7.60 1.76
C ASP A 23 13.51 -6.24 2.09
N ILE A 24 12.41 -5.90 1.44
CA ILE A 24 11.71 -4.64 1.69
C ILE A 24 11.16 -4.62 3.11
N LEU A 25 10.49 -5.70 3.52
CA LEU A 25 9.93 -5.80 4.86
C LEU A 25 11.01 -5.79 5.94
N ASP A 26 12.13 -6.45 5.69
CA ASP A 26 13.27 -6.44 6.60
C ASP A 26 13.83 -5.03 6.79
N THR A 27 13.89 -4.25 5.70
CA THR A 27 14.35 -2.87 5.76
C THR A 27 13.44 -2.03 6.66
N PHE A 28 12.12 -2.18 6.52
CA PHE A 28 11.18 -1.50 7.40
C PHE A 28 11.37 -1.93 8.86
N SER A 29 11.52 -3.23 9.08
CA SER A 29 11.70 -3.77 10.44
C SER A 29 12.96 -3.23 11.10
N LYS A 30 14.06 -3.13 10.36
CA LYS A 30 15.31 -2.59 10.89
C LYS A 30 15.19 -1.13 11.32
N LYS A 31 14.25 -0.41 10.73
CA LYS A 31 13.99 0.99 11.07
C LYS A 31 12.93 1.15 12.17
N GLY A 32 12.43 0.04 12.71
CA GLY A 32 11.41 0.08 13.74
C GLY A 32 10.02 0.48 13.23
N ILE A 33 9.76 0.29 11.94
CA ILE A 33 8.48 0.64 11.32
C ILE A 33 7.55 -0.57 11.38
N ASP A 34 6.30 -0.33 11.80
CA ASP A 34 5.28 -1.36 11.82
C ASP A 34 4.58 -1.40 10.46
N VAL A 35 4.74 -2.49 9.74
CA VAL A 35 4.21 -2.64 8.37
C VAL A 35 3.09 -3.66 8.34
N THR A 36 1.95 -3.25 7.76
CA THR A 36 0.87 -4.16 7.41
C THR A 36 0.89 -4.34 5.90
N VAL A 37 0.95 -5.57 5.44
CA VAL A 37 0.98 -5.88 4.01
C VAL A 37 -0.40 -6.31 3.55
N HIS A 38 -0.89 -5.69 2.49
CA HIS A 38 -2.11 -6.11 1.83
C HIS A 38 -1.80 -6.48 0.38
N ILE A 39 -2.00 -7.75 0.04
CA ILE A 39 -1.77 -8.26 -1.31
C ILE A 39 -3.11 -8.21 -2.05
N THR A 40 -3.18 -7.44 -3.13
CA THR A 40 -4.44 -7.26 -3.85
C THR A 40 -4.85 -8.55 -4.55
N GLN A 41 -6.15 -8.87 -4.47
CA GLN A 41 -6.67 -10.13 -5.00
C GLN A 41 -7.46 -9.95 -6.30
N GLU A 42 -7.98 -8.75 -6.52
CA GLU A 42 -8.82 -8.48 -7.67
C GLU A 42 -8.83 -7.00 -8.02
N ARG A 43 -9.48 -6.67 -9.12
CA ARG A 43 -9.63 -5.28 -9.55
C ARG A 43 -10.37 -4.48 -8.47
N LEU A 44 -9.94 -3.25 -8.26
CA LEU A 44 -10.48 -2.31 -7.26
C LEU A 44 -10.20 -2.68 -5.81
N ASP A 45 -9.49 -3.77 -5.56
CA ASP A 45 -9.11 -4.14 -4.20
C ASP A 45 -8.23 -3.07 -3.56
N ALA A 46 -7.26 -2.51 -4.30
CA ALA A 46 -6.40 -1.46 -3.78
C ALA A 46 -7.22 -0.19 -3.45
N CYS A 47 -8.20 0.13 -4.28
CA CYS A 47 -9.09 1.26 -4.03
C CYS A 47 -9.87 1.07 -2.73
N ARG A 48 -10.50 -0.09 -2.58
CA ARG A 48 -11.29 -0.40 -1.40
C ARG A 48 -10.43 -0.37 -0.13
N THR A 49 -9.25 -0.97 -0.19
CA THR A 49 -8.33 -1.01 0.95
C THR A 49 -7.89 0.39 1.35
N ALA A 50 -7.53 1.22 0.38
CA ALA A 50 -7.14 2.60 0.66
C ALA A 50 -8.30 3.40 1.25
N MET A 51 -9.50 3.18 0.75
CA MET A 51 -10.69 3.87 1.24
C MET A 51 -11.00 3.49 2.70
N GLU A 52 -10.96 2.20 3.01
CA GLU A 52 -11.36 1.69 4.32
C GLU A 52 -10.24 1.84 5.36
N GLU A 53 -8.99 1.66 4.95
CA GLU A 53 -7.87 1.55 5.89
C GLU A 53 -6.92 2.74 5.87
N GLY A 54 -7.02 3.62 4.87
CA GLY A 54 -6.04 4.69 4.68
C GLY A 54 -5.85 5.60 5.88
N GLY A 55 -6.90 5.81 6.68
CA GLY A 55 -6.83 6.66 7.86
C GLY A 55 -6.14 6.04 9.06
N ASN A 56 -5.89 4.73 9.03
CA ASN A 56 -5.33 3.99 10.16
C ASN A 56 -3.81 3.93 10.15
N TYR A 57 -3.18 4.49 9.12
CA TYR A 57 -1.73 4.40 8.92
C TYR A 57 -1.12 5.78 8.73
N ASP A 58 0.14 5.90 9.08
CA ASP A 58 0.88 7.14 8.89
C ASP A 58 1.29 7.34 7.45
N GLU A 59 1.46 6.23 6.73
CA GLU A 59 1.95 6.28 5.37
C GLU A 59 1.46 5.07 4.60
N ILE A 60 1.22 5.25 3.31
CA ILE A 60 0.88 4.15 2.40
C ILE A 60 1.98 4.03 1.37
N VAL A 61 2.53 2.82 1.26
CA VAL A 61 3.51 2.46 0.24
C VAL A 61 2.85 1.47 -0.70
N LEU A 62 3.09 1.58 -1.98
CA LEU A 62 2.49 0.65 -2.92
C LEU A 62 3.54 0.06 -3.86
N SER A 63 3.29 -1.17 -4.28
CA SER A 63 4.02 -1.84 -5.34
C SER A 63 3.02 -2.24 -6.40
N GLY A 64 3.13 -1.64 -7.58
CA GLY A 64 2.22 -1.89 -8.68
C GLY A 64 2.47 -0.89 -9.79
N GLY A 65 1.66 -0.95 -10.82
CA GLY A 65 1.73 -0.02 -11.93
C GLY A 65 0.83 1.19 -11.74
N ASP A 66 0.66 1.97 -12.81
CA ASP A 66 -0.17 3.17 -12.79
C ASP A 66 -1.61 2.88 -12.40
N GLY A 67 -2.14 1.71 -12.79
CA GLY A 67 -3.50 1.32 -12.41
C GLY A 67 -3.66 1.14 -10.91
N THR A 68 -2.65 0.55 -10.24
CA THR A 68 -2.67 0.39 -8.79
C THR A 68 -2.59 1.75 -8.10
N LEU A 69 -1.72 2.62 -8.61
CA LEU A 69 -1.61 3.98 -8.09
C LEU A 69 -2.94 4.73 -8.20
N ASP A 70 -3.59 4.66 -9.36
CA ASP A 70 -4.88 5.30 -9.58
C ASP A 70 -5.93 4.78 -8.60
N GLU A 71 -5.96 3.48 -8.35
CA GLU A 71 -6.89 2.89 -7.39
C GLU A 71 -6.65 3.39 -5.97
N VAL A 72 -5.38 3.45 -5.55
CA VAL A 72 -5.03 3.93 -4.21
C VAL A 72 -5.42 5.39 -4.05
N VAL A 73 -5.08 6.25 -5.01
CA VAL A 73 -5.42 7.66 -4.97
C VAL A 73 -6.94 7.85 -4.92
N SER A 74 -7.66 7.13 -5.78
CA SER A 74 -9.11 7.19 -5.82
C SER A 74 -9.73 6.76 -4.47
N GLY A 75 -9.20 5.70 -3.88
CA GLY A 75 -9.68 5.21 -2.59
C GLY A 75 -9.42 6.20 -1.47
N LEU A 76 -8.25 6.83 -1.45
CA LEU A 76 -7.92 7.83 -0.45
C LEU A 76 -8.87 9.03 -0.55
N MET A 77 -9.17 9.47 -1.77
CA MET A 77 -10.11 10.57 -1.97
C MET A 77 -11.51 10.21 -1.51
N LYS A 78 -12.00 9.03 -1.86
CA LYS A 78 -13.33 8.57 -1.47
C LYS A 78 -13.46 8.40 0.04
N GLY A 79 -12.39 8.02 0.70
CA GLY A 79 -12.35 7.86 2.15
C GLY A 79 -12.09 9.14 2.93
N GLY A 80 -11.83 10.25 2.24
CA GLY A 80 -11.53 11.52 2.88
C GLY A 80 -10.12 11.59 3.47
N HIS A 81 -9.21 10.72 3.03
CA HIS A 81 -7.85 10.64 3.59
C HIS A 81 -6.87 11.52 2.86
N ASP A 82 -7.23 12.04 1.69
CA ASP A 82 -6.38 12.88 0.85
C ASP A 82 -6.18 14.27 1.42
N THR A 83 -7.00 14.68 2.39
CA THR A 83 -6.93 16.01 3.00
C THR A 83 -6.02 16.08 4.21
N LYS A 84 -5.43 14.97 4.62
CA LYS A 84 -4.52 14.96 5.76
C LYS A 84 -3.26 15.73 5.45
N PRO A 85 -2.76 16.54 6.39
CA PRO A 85 -1.47 17.20 6.20
C PRO A 85 -0.37 16.16 6.02
N PRO A 86 0.60 16.45 5.20
CA PRO A 86 1.73 15.56 5.02
C PRO A 86 2.52 15.34 6.32
#